data_b429998e60dafbba70a9198c5daa7b12
#
_entry.id   b429998e60dafbba70a9198c5daa7b12
#
_cell.length_a   1.000
_cell.length_b   1.000
_cell.length_c   1.000
_cell.angle_alpha   90.00
_cell.angle_beta   90.00
_cell.angle_gamma   90.00
#
_symmetry.space_group_name_H-M   'P 1'
#
loop_
_entity.id
_entity.type
_entity.pdbx_description
1 polymer ?
#
loop_
_entity_poly.entity_id
_entity_poly.type
_entity_poly.pdbx_seq_one_letter_code
_entity_poly.pdbx_strand_id
1 'polypeptide(L)'
;MRYFDFEKEYNKLLTPEIVAYLTQIHEFKGFHSDVESQKEILAELVEIAKIQSTEASNRIEGIITTDDRLKMIVKEKTMPKTGSEKEIAGYRDVLATIHESYEYIPIRSNM
;
A
#
# COMPACT_ATOMS: atom_id res chain seq x y z
N MET A 1 -20.11 -15.37 7.95
CA MET A 1 -19.27 -14.18 7.75
C MET A 1 -19.59 -13.17 8.85
N ARG A 2 -18.61 -12.80 9.67
CA ARG A 2 -18.84 -11.77 10.70
C ARG A 2 -18.94 -10.42 10.00
N TYR A 3 -20.09 -9.77 10.18
CA TYR A 3 -20.30 -8.41 9.73
C TYR A 3 -19.51 -7.48 10.65
N PHE A 4 -18.50 -6.80 10.13
CA PHE A 4 -17.73 -5.81 10.86
C PHE A 4 -18.30 -4.42 10.58
N ASP A 5 -18.89 -3.82 11.61
CA ASP A 5 -19.46 -2.48 11.53
C ASP A 5 -18.43 -1.46 12.03
N PHE A 6 -17.72 -0.85 11.11
CA PHE A 6 -16.68 0.11 11.41
C PHE A 6 -17.20 1.30 12.23
N GLU A 7 -18.40 1.79 11.95
CA GLU A 7 -18.96 2.94 12.66
C GLU A 7 -19.23 2.65 14.14
N LYS A 8 -19.67 1.45 14.46
CA LYS A 8 -19.89 1.04 15.85
C LYS A 8 -18.60 0.78 16.62
N GLU A 9 -17.55 0.40 15.94
CA GLU A 9 -16.26 0.07 16.58
C GLU A 9 -15.38 1.30 16.81
N TYR A 10 -15.63 2.44 16.17
CA TYR A 10 -14.86 3.67 16.34
C TYR A 10 -14.67 4.08 17.79
N ASN A 11 -15.74 4.14 18.55
CA ASN A 11 -15.69 4.62 19.92
C ASN A 11 -14.90 3.69 20.86
N LYS A 12 -14.83 2.41 20.53
CA LYS A 12 -14.03 1.43 21.29
C LYS A 12 -12.54 1.55 21.01
N LEU A 13 -12.18 2.00 19.81
CA LEU A 13 -10.79 2.13 19.38
C LEU A 13 -10.15 3.44 19.85
N LEU A 14 -10.94 4.49 20.08
CA LEU A 14 -10.45 5.82 20.47
C LEU A 14 -10.14 5.89 21.97
N THR A 15 -9.11 5.16 22.41
CA THR A 15 -8.57 5.30 23.75
C THR A 15 -7.72 6.57 23.86
N PRO A 16 -7.50 7.13 25.08
CA PRO A 16 -6.61 8.30 25.26
C PRO A 16 -5.22 8.09 24.67
N GLU A 17 -4.68 6.89 24.76
CA GLU A 17 -3.38 6.52 24.20
C GLU A 17 -3.38 6.58 22.66
N ILE A 18 -4.38 6.01 22.02
CA ILE A 18 -4.53 6.05 20.55
C ILE A 18 -4.72 7.49 20.06
N VAL A 19 -5.51 8.30 20.76
CA VAL A 19 -5.69 9.72 20.44
C VAL A 19 -4.35 10.47 20.53
N ALA A 20 -3.53 10.19 21.53
CA ALA A 20 -2.20 10.78 21.65
C ALA A 20 -1.30 10.41 20.46
N TYR A 21 -1.29 9.15 20.02
CA TYR A 21 -0.55 8.72 18.85
C TYR A 21 -1.05 9.37 17.55
N LEU A 22 -2.36 9.45 17.37
CA LEU A 22 -2.94 10.13 16.21
C LEU A 22 -2.55 11.61 16.17
N THR A 23 -2.52 12.28 17.31
CA THR A 23 -2.08 13.67 17.42
C THR A 23 -0.62 13.82 17.00
N GLN A 24 0.26 12.93 17.46
CA GLN A 24 1.67 12.93 17.07
C GLN A 24 1.85 12.70 15.58
N ILE A 25 1.09 11.79 14.99
CA ILE A 25 1.13 11.51 13.55
C ILE A 25 0.69 12.74 12.75
N HIS A 26 -0.37 13.42 13.17
CA HIS A 26 -0.86 14.63 12.51
C HIS A 26 0.11 15.81 12.63
N GLU A 27 0.73 15.97 13.78
CA GLU A 27 1.77 16.96 13.99
C GLU A 27 2.97 16.72 13.06
N PHE A 28 3.42 15.48 12.95
CA PHE A 28 4.49 15.09 12.03
C PHE A 28 4.13 15.37 10.57
N LYS A 29 2.91 15.08 10.14
CA LYS A 29 2.43 15.40 8.79
C LYS A 29 2.49 16.90 8.50
N GLY A 30 2.09 17.73 9.45
CA GLY A 30 2.17 19.19 9.32
C GLY A 30 3.59 19.70 9.15
N PHE A 31 4.55 19.13 9.90
CA PHE A 31 5.97 19.50 9.82
C PHE A 31 6.63 19.13 8.50
N HIS A 32 6.14 18.08 7.81
CA HIS A 32 6.78 17.50 6.63
C HIS A 32 6.03 17.82 5.33
N SER A 33 5.09 18.78 5.36
CA SER A 33 4.38 19.21 4.16
C SER A 33 5.25 19.96 3.13
N ASP A 34 6.44 20.44 3.54
CA ASP A 34 7.39 21.17 2.70
C ASP A 34 8.35 20.26 1.90
N VAL A 35 8.04 18.98 1.78
CA VAL A 35 8.90 18.00 1.09
C VAL A 35 8.85 18.13 -0.44
N GLU A 36 8.16 19.11 -0.98
CA GLU A 36 8.11 19.38 -2.43
C GLU A 36 9.48 19.60 -3.09
N SER A 37 10.47 20.10 -2.33
CA SER A 37 11.84 20.28 -2.81
C SER A 37 12.62 18.98 -3.05
N GLN A 38 12.07 17.81 -2.67
CA GLN A 38 12.70 16.50 -2.78
C GLN A 38 11.85 15.52 -3.62
N LYS A 39 11.03 16.03 -4.53
CA LYS A 39 10.12 15.23 -5.36
C LYS A 39 10.80 14.10 -6.13
N GLU A 40 11.98 14.33 -6.68
CA GLU A 40 12.72 13.33 -7.45
C GLU A 40 13.18 12.16 -6.57
N ILE A 41 13.75 12.47 -5.39
CA ILE A 41 14.19 11.44 -4.42
C ILE A 41 12.98 10.65 -3.90
N LEU A 42 11.88 11.32 -3.61
CA LEU A 42 10.64 10.68 -3.15
C LEU A 42 10.03 9.79 -4.23
N ALA A 43 10.05 10.21 -5.49
CA ALA A 43 9.56 9.39 -6.60
C ALA A 43 10.37 8.10 -6.74
N GLU A 44 11.69 8.17 -6.62
CA GLU A 44 12.58 7.01 -6.64
C GLU A 44 12.32 6.08 -5.47
N LEU A 45 12.18 6.62 -4.25
CA LEU A 45 11.85 5.84 -3.06
C LEU A 45 10.48 5.16 -3.16
N VAL A 46 9.49 5.82 -3.75
CA VAL A 46 8.16 5.23 -4.01
C VAL A 46 8.28 4.03 -4.94
N GLU A 47 9.06 4.12 -6.02
CA GLU A 47 9.27 2.98 -6.93
C GLU A 47 9.95 1.80 -6.23
N ILE A 48 10.98 2.05 -5.43
CA ILE A 48 11.65 1.02 -4.61
C ILE A 48 10.66 0.40 -3.63
N ALA A 49 9.88 1.21 -2.94
CA ALA A 49 8.89 0.74 -1.98
C ALA A 49 7.81 -0.13 -2.64
N LYS A 50 7.34 0.22 -3.83
CA LYS A 50 6.39 -0.59 -4.60
C LYS A 50 6.95 -1.99 -4.90
N ILE A 51 8.19 -2.07 -5.34
CA ILE A 51 8.86 -3.34 -5.65
C ILE A 51 8.99 -4.18 -4.38
N GLN A 52 9.52 -3.62 -3.31
CA GLN A 52 9.73 -4.32 -2.04
C GLN A 52 8.42 -4.76 -1.39
N SER A 53 7.41 -3.91 -1.38
CA SER A 53 6.09 -4.22 -0.83
C SER A 53 5.42 -5.35 -1.61
N THR A 54 5.47 -5.29 -2.93
CA THR A 54 4.92 -6.33 -3.80
C THR A 54 5.62 -7.67 -3.57
N GLU A 55 6.95 -7.67 -3.49
CA GLU A 55 7.72 -8.88 -3.20
C GLU A 55 7.37 -9.46 -1.84
N ALA A 56 7.46 -8.67 -0.79
CA ALA A 56 7.27 -9.14 0.58
C ALA A 56 5.85 -9.68 0.80
N SER A 57 4.84 -8.98 0.32
CA SER A 57 3.43 -9.39 0.49
C SER A 57 3.13 -10.69 -0.26
N ASN A 58 3.64 -10.86 -1.47
CA ASN A 58 3.43 -12.10 -2.23
C ASN A 58 4.27 -13.26 -1.67
N ARG A 59 5.47 -13.00 -1.17
CA ARG A 59 6.33 -14.01 -0.56
C ARG A 59 5.71 -14.63 0.69
N ILE A 60 5.03 -13.85 1.52
CA ILE A 60 4.30 -14.34 2.70
C ILE A 60 3.28 -15.41 2.31
N GLU A 61 2.66 -15.29 1.15
CA GLU A 61 1.69 -16.24 0.61
C GLU A 61 2.30 -17.34 -0.26
N GLY A 62 3.62 -17.42 -0.31
CA GLY A 62 4.34 -18.42 -1.11
C GLY A 62 4.40 -18.12 -2.60
N ILE A 63 4.05 -16.92 -3.01
CA ILE A 63 4.08 -16.47 -4.40
C ILE A 63 5.45 -15.85 -4.67
N ILE A 64 6.30 -16.56 -5.41
CA ILE A 64 7.70 -16.21 -5.60
C ILE A 64 8.04 -16.17 -7.10
N THR A 65 8.89 -15.21 -7.47
CA THR A 65 9.56 -15.14 -8.77
C THR A 65 11.00 -14.67 -8.58
N THR A 66 11.78 -14.63 -9.64
CA THR A 66 13.14 -14.09 -9.57
C THR A 66 13.14 -12.57 -9.42
N ASP A 67 14.20 -12.02 -8.82
CA ASP A 67 14.32 -10.56 -8.60
C ASP A 67 14.24 -9.78 -9.91
N ASP A 68 14.88 -10.28 -10.97
CA ASP A 68 14.83 -9.63 -12.28
C ASP A 68 13.42 -9.63 -12.87
N ARG A 69 12.69 -10.74 -12.78
CA ARG A 69 11.31 -10.83 -13.23
C ARG A 69 10.38 -9.95 -12.41
N LEU A 70 10.60 -9.90 -11.10
CA LEU A 70 9.83 -9.04 -10.20
C LEU A 70 9.95 -7.56 -10.62
N LYS A 71 11.16 -7.08 -10.83
CA LYS A 71 11.41 -5.71 -11.30
C LYS A 71 10.76 -5.43 -12.66
N MET A 72 10.87 -6.36 -13.59
CA MET A 72 10.25 -6.25 -14.91
C MET A 72 8.72 -6.17 -14.82
N ILE A 73 8.11 -6.98 -13.97
CA ILE A 73 6.65 -7.00 -13.79
C ILE A 73 6.16 -5.73 -13.11
N VAL A 74 6.81 -5.30 -12.02
CA VAL A 74 6.36 -4.17 -11.22
C VAL A 74 6.70 -2.84 -11.89
N LYS A 75 7.91 -2.67 -12.37
CA LYS A 75 8.40 -1.41 -12.94
C LYS A 75 8.06 -1.26 -14.42
N GLU A 76 8.29 -2.28 -15.22
CA GLU A 76 8.18 -2.23 -16.67
C GLU A 76 6.85 -2.78 -17.20
N LYS A 77 5.98 -3.25 -16.32
CA LYS A 77 4.67 -3.84 -16.64
C LYS A 77 4.74 -4.94 -17.71
N THR A 78 5.80 -5.74 -17.65
CA THR A 78 6.00 -6.87 -18.57
C THR A 78 4.90 -7.92 -18.38
N MET A 79 4.53 -8.59 -19.45
CA MET A 79 3.53 -9.65 -19.42
C MET A 79 3.95 -10.81 -18.51
N PRO A 80 3.09 -11.24 -17.58
CA PRO A 80 3.37 -12.38 -16.71
C PRO A 80 3.40 -13.68 -17.50
N LYS A 81 4.36 -14.56 -17.16
CA LYS A 81 4.54 -15.88 -17.82
C LYS A 81 4.00 -17.05 -16.99
N THR A 82 4.02 -16.94 -15.67
CA THR A 82 3.61 -17.99 -14.74
C THR A 82 2.38 -17.60 -13.94
N GLY A 83 1.77 -18.56 -13.23
CA GLY A 83 0.69 -18.28 -12.29
C GLY A 83 1.10 -17.31 -11.19
N SER A 84 2.27 -17.49 -10.58
CA SER A 84 2.83 -16.59 -9.57
C SER A 84 3.06 -15.18 -10.13
N GLU A 85 3.57 -15.06 -11.33
CA GLU A 85 3.75 -13.76 -11.97
C GLU A 85 2.44 -13.04 -12.28
N LYS A 86 1.38 -13.78 -12.60
CA LYS A 86 0.01 -13.21 -12.76
C LYS A 86 -0.53 -12.64 -11.47
N GLU A 87 -0.31 -13.33 -10.36
CA GLU A 87 -0.69 -12.86 -9.03
C GLU A 87 0.07 -11.57 -8.65
N ILE A 88 1.37 -11.54 -8.90
CA ILE A 88 2.22 -10.36 -8.68
C ILE A 88 1.75 -9.19 -9.56
N ALA A 89 1.43 -9.42 -10.82
CA ALA A 89 0.91 -8.38 -11.71
C ALA A 89 -0.45 -7.85 -11.23
N GLY A 90 -1.33 -8.73 -10.77
CA GLY A 90 -2.61 -8.35 -10.18
C GLY A 90 -2.44 -7.49 -8.91
N TYR A 91 -1.54 -7.90 -8.02
CA TYR A 91 -1.21 -7.13 -6.82
C TYR A 91 -0.68 -5.73 -7.17
N ARG A 92 0.26 -5.65 -8.13
CA ARG A 92 0.76 -4.38 -8.66
C ARG A 92 -0.36 -3.46 -9.11
N ASP A 93 -1.30 -3.96 -9.88
CA ASP A 93 -2.38 -3.16 -10.46
C ASP A 93 -3.35 -2.66 -9.38
N VAL A 94 -3.69 -3.50 -8.42
CA VAL A 94 -4.51 -3.11 -7.26
C VAL A 94 -3.81 -2.08 -6.41
N LEU A 95 -2.52 -2.28 -6.12
CA LEU A 95 -1.72 -1.32 -5.34
C LEU A 95 -1.66 0.05 -6.02
N ALA A 96 -1.44 0.08 -7.34
CA ALA A 96 -1.47 1.31 -8.12
C ALA A 96 -2.83 2.01 -8.06
N THR A 97 -3.92 1.27 -8.20
CA THR A 97 -5.28 1.80 -8.10
C THR A 97 -5.54 2.42 -6.73
N ILE A 98 -5.11 1.76 -5.66
CA ILE A 98 -5.27 2.28 -4.28
C ILE A 98 -4.48 3.58 -4.12
N HIS A 99 -3.21 3.60 -4.54
CA HIS A 99 -2.35 4.77 -4.40
C HIS A 99 -2.84 5.98 -5.21
N GLU A 100 -3.42 5.76 -6.38
CA GLU A 100 -3.93 6.83 -7.25
C GLU A 100 -5.31 7.33 -6.83
N SER A 101 -6.13 6.48 -6.20
CA SER A 101 -7.56 6.73 -6.02
C SER A 101 -8.06 6.52 -4.60
N TYR A 102 -7.18 6.40 -3.59
CA TYR A 102 -7.58 6.10 -2.22
C TYR A 102 -8.64 7.05 -1.65
N GLU A 103 -8.63 8.30 -2.06
CA GLU A 103 -9.61 9.30 -1.62
C GLU A 103 -11.05 8.97 -2.04
N TYR A 104 -11.20 8.20 -3.12
CA TYR A 104 -12.49 7.82 -3.67
C TYR A 104 -12.89 6.37 -3.36
N ILE A 105 -12.01 5.62 -2.71
CA ILE A 105 -12.24 4.21 -2.38
C ILE A 105 -12.68 4.08 -0.92
N PRO A 106 -13.98 3.86 -0.64
CA PRO A 106 -14.45 3.67 0.72
C PRO A 106 -14.09 2.28 1.25
N ILE A 107 -13.77 2.19 2.54
CA ILE A 107 -13.56 0.90 3.21
C ILE A 107 -14.93 0.28 3.49
N ARG A 108 -15.30 -0.74 2.74
CA ARG A 108 -16.58 -1.46 2.84
C ARG A 108 -16.35 -2.96 2.79
N SER A 109 -17.31 -3.73 3.32
CA SER A 109 -17.23 -5.20 3.37
C SER A 109 -17.41 -5.90 2.01
N ASN A 110 -17.88 -5.20 1.00
CA ASN A 110 -18.19 -5.74 -0.33
C ASN A 110 -17.44 -4.99 -1.45
N MET A 111 -16.20 -4.72 -1.17
CA MET A 111 -15.27 -4.27 -2.21
C MET A 111 -14.75 -5.44 -3.02
#